data_32a69ec5b53172cdd47b879711aafd8b
#
_entry.id   32a69ec5b53172cdd47b879711aafd8b
#
_cell.length_a   1.000
_cell.length_b   1.000
_cell.length_c   1.000
_cell.angle_alpha   90.00
_cell.angle_beta   90.00
_cell.angle_gamma   90.00
#
_symmetry.space_group_name_H-M   'P 1'
#
loop_
_entity.id
_entity.type
_entity.pdbx_description
1 polymer ?
#
loop_
_entity_poly.entity_id
_entity_poly.type
_entity_poly.pdbx_seq_one_letter_code
_entity_poly.pdbx_strand_id
1 'polypeptide(L)'
;IVLEINMTMNEIELKISAVCDDIKELLIHKNRKYGNSALQPNRIFSKCSATEQLLVRIDDKLNRIMKGAGLLATDEDVVNDLIGYLVLLKISMESDKHDDILDTARAIYGEGIKAEPDILDHARDFD
;
A
#
# COMPACT_ATOMS: atom_id res chain seq x y z
N ILE A 1 30.71 -13.19 -11.81
CA ILE A 1 30.95 -11.97 -12.58
C ILE A 1 29.84 -10.99 -12.17
N VAL A 2 30.24 -9.98 -11.42
CA VAL A 2 29.34 -8.88 -11.07
C VAL A 2 29.34 -7.92 -12.24
N LEU A 3 28.21 -7.87 -12.96
CA LEU A 3 28.00 -6.83 -13.95
C LEU A 3 27.64 -5.55 -13.19
N GLU A 4 28.58 -4.62 -13.11
CA GLU A 4 28.27 -3.27 -12.65
C GLU A 4 27.42 -2.58 -13.69
N ILE A 5 26.21 -2.18 -13.28
CA ILE A 5 25.31 -1.41 -14.13
C ILE A 5 25.68 0.06 -13.96
N ASN A 6 26.47 0.59 -14.90
CA ASN A 6 26.75 2.02 -14.97
C ASN A 6 25.64 2.71 -15.76
N MET A 7 24.71 3.33 -15.02
CA MET A 7 23.61 4.09 -15.60
C MET A 7 23.78 5.58 -15.29
N THR A 8 23.45 6.42 -16.25
CA THR A 8 23.32 7.86 -16.03
C THR A 8 22.15 8.16 -15.10
N MET A 9 22.13 9.33 -14.44
CA MET A 9 20.99 9.76 -13.63
C MET A 9 19.68 9.71 -14.40
N ASN A 10 19.69 10.13 -15.67
CA ASN A 10 18.49 10.13 -16.52
C ASN A 10 18.00 8.71 -16.80
N GLU A 11 18.89 7.77 -17.07
CA GLU A 11 18.55 6.36 -17.28
C GLU A 11 17.97 5.72 -16.00
N ILE A 12 18.51 6.06 -14.84
CA ILE A 12 17.99 5.60 -13.55
C ILE A 12 16.58 6.14 -13.31
N GLU A 13 16.34 7.41 -13.56
CA GLU A 13 15.02 8.03 -13.42
C GLU A 13 13.97 7.39 -14.32
N LEU A 14 14.33 7.08 -15.57
CA LEU A 14 13.45 6.37 -16.50
C LEU A 14 13.12 4.96 -16.02
N LYS A 15 14.08 4.25 -15.43
CA LYS A 15 13.86 2.92 -14.86
C LYS A 15 12.98 2.98 -13.62
N ILE A 16 13.16 3.96 -12.76
CA ILE A 16 12.28 4.18 -11.60
C ILE A 16 10.85 4.39 -12.07
N SER A 17 10.64 5.26 -13.05
CA SER A 17 9.33 5.52 -13.63
C SER A 17 8.69 4.25 -14.19
N ALA A 18 9.44 3.46 -14.96
CA ALA A 18 8.94 2.22 -15.55
C ALA A 18 8.56 1.17 -14.50
N VAL A 19 9.40 0.97 -13.48
CA VAL A 19 9.12 0.05 -12.38
C VAL A 19 7.90 0.50 -11.59
N CYS A 20 7.77 1.78 -11.28
CA CYS A 20 6.60 2.32 -10.59
C CYS A 20 5.31 2.12 -11.40
N ASP A 21 5.37 2.30 -12.71
CA ASP A 21 4.21 2.06 -13.59
C ASP A 21 3.81 0.58 -13.58
N ASP A 22 4.75 -0.33 -13.65
CA ASP A 22 4.49 -1.77 -13.60
C ASP A 22 3.86 -2.19 -12.26
N ILE A 23 4.38 -1.69 -11.15
CA ILE A 23 3.83 -1.94 -9.81
C ILE A 23 2.41 -1.36 -9.70
N LYS A 24 2.21 -0.15 -10.18
CA LYS A 24 0.88 0.49 -10.20
C LYS A 24 -0.14 -0.39 -10.92
N GLU A 25 0.16 -0.84 -12.13
CA GLU A 25 -0.73 -1.68 -12.92
C GLU A 25 -1.02 -3.02 -12.23
N LEU A 26 0.01 -3.65 -11.66
CA LEU A 26 -0.13 -4.90 -10.91
C LEU A 26 -1.05 -4.73 -9.70
N LEU A 27 -0.87 -3.67 -8.92
CA LEU A 27 -1.68 -3.40 -7.74
C LEU A 27 -3.14 -3.11 -8.08
N ILE A 28 -3.38 -2.29 -9.10
CA ILE A 28 -4.73 -1.97 -9.56
C ILE A 28 -5.42 -3.25 -10.04
N HIS A 29 -4.73 -4.08 -10.81
CA HIS A 29 -5.27 -5.36 -11.29
C HIS A 29 -5.64 -6.28 -10.12
N LYS A 30 -4.74 -6.47 -9.17
CA LYS A 30 -5.00 -7.30 -7.98
C LYS A 30 -6.14 -6.75 -7.14
N ASN A 31 -6.20 -5.44 -6.95
CA ASN A 31 -7.25 -4.81 -6.18
C ASN A 31 -8.64 -5.02 -6.81
N ARG A 32 -8.74 -4.90 -8.11
CA ARG A 32 -9.98 -5.19 -8.85
C ARG A 32 -10.39 -6.65 -8.70
N LYS A 33 -9.42 -7.57 -8.78
CA LYS A 33 -9.67 -9.01 -8.62
C LYS A 33 -10.18 -9.38 -7.22
N TYR A 34 -9.63 -8.75 -6.18
CA TYR A 34 -9.94 -9.05 -4.78
C TYR A 34 -10.95 -8.09 -4.14
N GLY A 35 -11.55 -7.17 -4.90
CA GLY A 35 -12.63 -6.32 -4.44
C GLY A 35 -12.29 -5.39 -3.29
N ASN A 36 -11.13 -4.75 -3.32
CA ASN A 36 -10.65 -3.82 -2.27
C ASN A 36 -10.43 -4.47 -0.89
N SER A 37 -10.36 -5.79 -0.79
CA SER A 37 -10.33 -6.50 0.49
C SER A 37 -9.12 -6.16 1.39
N ALA A 38 -8.03 -5.63 0.83
CA ALA A 38 -6.88 -5.22 1.61
C ALA A 38 -7.17 -3.98 2.49
N LEU A 39 -7.92 -3.02 1.96
CA LEU A 39 -8.30 -1.79 2.66
C LEU A 39 -9.69 -1.86 3.29
N GLN A 40 -10.53 -2.75 2.80
CA GLN A 40 -11.90 -2.97 3.29
C GLN A 40 -12.10 -4.47 3.59
N PRO A 41 -11.44 -5.01 4.63
CA PRO A 41 -11.54 -6.42 4.95
C PRO A 41 -12.93 -6.80 5.46
N ASN A 42 -13.36 -8.02 5.19
CA ASN A 42 -14.68 -8.51 5.58
C ASN A 42 -14.87 -8.66 7.09
N ARG A 43 -13.79 -8.85 7.86
CA ARG A 43 -13.80 -8.95 9.33
C ARG A 43 -14.77 -10.02 9.87
N ILE A 44 -14.81 -11.18 9.22
CA ILE A 44 -15.68 -12.28 9.66
C ILE A 44 -15.18 -12.84 11.01
N PHE A 45 -13.90 -13.17 11.09
CA PHE A 45 -13.26 -13.71 12.29
C PHE A 45 -12.36 -12.67 12.96
N SER A 46 -11.51 -11.99 12.20
CA SER A 46 -10.62 -10.96 12.71
C SER A 46 -11.33 -9.62 12.80
N LYS A 47 -11.20 -8.96 13.95
CA LYS A 47 -11.71 -7.60 14.17
C LYS A 47 -10.62 -6.53 14.03
N CYS A 48 -9.40 -6.93 13.66
CA CYS A 48 -8.30 -6.00 13.45
C CYS A 48 -8.60 -4.99 12.35
N SER A 49 -8.01 -3.79 12.48
CA SER A 49 -8.09 -2.76 11.44
C SER A 49 -7.42 -3.22 10.13
N ALA A 50 -7.74 -2.57 9.03
CA ALA A 50 -7.06 -2.83 7.76
C ALA A 50 -5.55 -2.62 7.88
N THR A 51 -5.11 -1.59 8.59
CA THR A 51 -3.70 -1.30 8.86
C THR A 51 -3.02 -2.47 9.58
N GLU A 52 -3.60 -2.99 10.65
CA GLU A 52 -3.05 -4.14 11.38
C GLU A 52 -2.98 -5.40 10.51
N GLN A 53 -3.99 -5.64 9.70
CA GLN A 53 -3.98 -6.79 8.79
C GLN A 53 -2.87 -6.68 7.73
N LEU A 54 -2.60 -5.48 7.23
CA LEU A 54 -1.48 -5.23 6.30
C LEU A 54 -0.13 -5.45 6.99
N LEU A 55 0.03 -4.99 8.22
CA LEU A 55 1.25 -5.22 9.00
C LEU A 55 1.52 -6.71 9.21
N VAL A 56 0.49 -7.50 9.50
CA VAL A 56 0.61 -8.96 9.62
C VAL A 56 1.09 -9.59 8.30
N ARG A 57 0.55 -9.17 7.17
CA ARG A 57 0.99 -9.66 5.85
C ARG A 57 2.44 -9.31 5.55
N ILE A 58 2.87 -8.11 5.93
CA ILE A 58 4.27 -7.69 5.80
C ILE A 58 5.16 -8.56 6.68
N ASP A 59 4.78 -8.81 7.93
CA ASP A 59 5.50 -9.70 8.83
C ASP A 59 5.66 -11.10 8.24
N ASP A 60 4.62 -11.66 7.64
CA ASP A 60 4.66 -12.96 7.00
C ASP A 60 5.69 -13.02 5.86
N LYS A 61 5.76 -11.98 5.04
CA LYS A 61 6.75 -11.88 3.95
C LYS A 61 8.17 -11.76 4.49
N LEU A 62 8.37 -10.92 5.51
CA LEU A 62 9.67 -10.78 6.16
C LEU A 62 10.12 -12.08 6.84
N ASN A 63 9.19 -12.77 7.50
CA ASN A 63 9.46 -14.06 8.12
C ASN A 63 9.89 -15.12 7.08
N ARG A 64 9.26 -15.14 5.93
CA ARG A 64 9.64 -16.02 4.81
C ARG A 64 11.07 -15.76 4.34
N ILE A 65 11.47 -14.50 4.24
CA ILE A 65 12.83 -14.11 3.89
C ILE A 65 13.82 -14.56 4.97
N MET A 66 13.50 -14.29 6.24
CA MET A 66 14.35 -14.64 7.39
C MET A 66 14.59 -16.15 7.53
N LYS A 67 13.60 -16.97 7.19
CA LYS A 67 13.71 -18.44 7.23
C LYS A 67 14.44 -19.04 6.04
N GLY A 68 15.01 -18.22 5.15
CA GLY A 68 15.82 -18.68 4.04
C GLY A 68 15.06 -19.29 2.88
N ALA A 69 13.73 -19.11 2.83
CA ALA A 69 12.92 -19.61 1.72
C ALA A 69 13.11 -18.82 0.41
N GLY A 70 13.94 -17.79 0.42
CA GLY A 70 14.30 -16.99 -0.74
C GLY A 70 15.23 -15.86 -0.32
N LEU A 71 16.20 -15.56 -1.18
CA LEU A 71 16.99 -14.36 -1.03
C LEU A 71 16.18 -13.20 -1.63
N LEU A 72 16.03 -12.12 -0.90
CA LEU A 72 15.29 -10.94 -1.35
C LEU A 72 15.75 -10.46 -2.74
N ALA A 73 17.05 -10.54 -2.99
CA ALA A 73 17.63 -10.12 -4.27
C ALA A 73 17.30 -11.03 -5.46
N THR A 74 16.77 -12.24 -5.21
CA THR A 74 16.47 -13.23 -6.25
C THR A 74 14.99 -13.62 -6.31
N ASP A 75 14.20 -13.20 -5.34
CA ASP A 75 12.76 -13.48 -5.29
C ASP A 75 11.98 -12.20 -5.63
N GLU A 76 11.78 -11.99 -6.92
CA GLU A 76 11.06 -10.83 -7.45
C GLU A 76 9.61 -10.77 -6.95
N ASP A 77 8.95 -11.92 -6.77
CA ASP A 77 7.58 -11.97 -6.28
C ASP A 77 7.45 -11.46 -4.85
N VAL A 78 8.42 -11.80 -3.99
CA VAL A 78 8.46 -11.27 -2.60
C VAL A 78 8.69 -9.76 -2.60
N VAL A 79 9.58 -9.27 -3.46
CA VAL A 79 9.83 -7.83 -3.61
C VAL A 79 8.58 -7.10 -4.07
N ASN A 80 7.91 -7.60 -5.10
CA ASN A 80 6.68 -7.01 -5.62
C ASN A 80 5.56 -7.01 -4.56
N ASP A 81 5.39 -8.10 -3.84
CA ASP A 81 4.40 -8.21 -2.77
C ASP A 81 4.68 -7.20 -1.64
N LEU A 82 5.94 -7.06 -1.21
CA LEU A 82 6.32 -6.08 -0.19
C LEU A 82 6.06 -4.64 -0.64
N ILE A 83 6.44 -4.30 -1.86
CA ILE A 83 6.17 -2.96 -2.41
C ILE A 83 4.65 -2.71 -2.42
N GLY A 84 3.88 -3.69 -2.88
CA GLY A 84 2.42 -3.60 -2.92
C GLY A 84 1.81 -3.39 -1.54
N TYR A 85 2.20 -4.16 -0.55
CA TYR A 85 1.70 -4.00 0.82
C TYR A 85 2.10 -2.65 1.42
N LEU A 86 3.31 -2.16 1.13
CA LEU A 86 3.76 -0.85 1.62
C LEU A 86 2.97 0.30 0.98
N VAL A 87 2.64 0.20 -0.29
CA VAL A 87 1.75 1.18 -0.96
C VAL A 87 0.38 1.19 -0.30
N LEU A 88 -0.21 0.01 -0.08
CA LEU A 88 -1.51 -0.12 0.57
C LEU A 88 -1.46 0.37 2.03
N LEU A 89 -0.38 0.08 2.74
CA LEU A 89 -0.16 0.59 4.09
C LEU A 89 -0.14 2.12 4.12
N LYS A 90 0.54 2.74 3.18
CA LYS A 90 0.57 4.19 3.06
C LYS A 90 -0.83 4.79 2.86
N ILE A 91 -1.65 4.17 2.01
CA ILE A 91 -3.05 4.58 1.80
C ILE A 91 -3.86 4.42 3.11
N SER A 92 -3.70 3.30 3.78
CA SER A 92 -4.38 3.03 5.05
C SER A 92 -4.01 4.04 6.13
N MET A 93 -2.74 4.41 6.23
CA MET A 93 -2.26 5.44 7.17
C MET A 93 -2.85 6.82 6.87
N GLU A 94 -2.98 7.18 5.62
CA GLU A 94 -3.62 8.43 5.21
C GLU A 94 -5.10 8.46 5.59
N SER A 95 -5.80 7.34 5.42
CA SER A 95 -7.20 7.19 5.82
C SER A 95 -7.37 7.27 7.34
N ASP A 96 -6.52 6.59 8.12
CA ASP A 96 -6.55 6.63 9.59
C ASP A 96 -6.31 8.07 10.10
N LYS A 97 -5.35 8.78 9.51
CA LYS A 97 -5.07 10.17 9.85
C LYS A 97 -6.25 11.09 9.54
N HIS A 98 -6.94 10.86 8.43
CA HIS A 98 -8.14 11.61 8.06
C HIS A 98 -9.25 11.39 9.08
N ASP A 99 -9.51 10.16 9.49
CA ASP A 99 -10.50 9.81 10.50
C ASP A 99 -10.17 10.46 11.86
N ASP A 100 -8.92 10.46 12.28
CA ASP A 100 -8.47 11.15 13.50
C ASP A 100 -8.75 12.66 13.45
N ILE A 101 -8.50 13.30 12.31
CA ILE A 101 -8.78 14.72 12.11
C ILE A 101 -10.28 14.99 12.19
N LEU A 102 -11.11 14.14 11.58
CA LEU A 102 -12.57 14.25 11.63
C LEU A 102 -13.10 14.06 13.06
N ASP A 103 -12.60 13.06 13.78
CA ASP A 103 -12.99 12.80 15.16
C ASP A 103 -12.61 13.97 16.08
N THR A 104 -11.44 14.54 15.89
CA THR A 104 -10.99 15.73 16.60
C THR A 104 -11.90 16.94 16.28
N ALA A 105 -12.23 17.15 15.02
CA ALA A 105 -13.13 18.23 14.60
C ALA A 105 -14.53 18.07 15.17
N ARG A 106 -15.06 16.84 15.20
CA ARG A 106 -16.36 16.55 15.83
C ARG A 106 -16.34 16.81 17.34
N ALA A 107 -15.24 16.47 18.01
CA ALA A 107 -15.07 16.74 19.45
C ALA A 107 -15.05 18.26 19.75
N ILE A 108 -14.48 19.07 18.85
CA ILE A 108 -14.36 20.52 19.01
C ILE A 108 -15.64 21.25 18.59
N TYR A 109 -16.23 20.88 17.45
CA TYR A 109 -17.31 21.61 16.79
C TYR A 109 -18.68 20.93 16.85
N GLY A 110 -18.77 19.72 17.41
CA GLY A 110 -19.99 18.92 17.49
C GLY A 110 -20.24 18.06 16.24
N GLU A 111 -21.28 17.23 16.31
CA GLU A 111 -21.60 16.19 15.30
C GLU A 111 -22.09 16.71 13.94
N GLY A 112 -22.16 18.01 13.74
CA GLY A 112 -22.65 18.62 12.49
C GLY A 112 -21.67 18.65 11.32
N ILE A 113 -20.41 18.23 11.53
CA ILE A 113 -19.40 18.22 10.46
C ILE A 113 -19.51 16.91 9.70
N LYS A 114 -19.96 17.01 8.44
CA LYS A 114 -19.92 15.89 7.49
C LYS A 114 -18.57 15.88 6.80
N ALA A 115 -18.00 14.67 6.61
CA ALA A 115 -16.85 14.49 5.73
C ALA A 115 -17.24 15.01 4.35
N GLU A 116 -16.48 15.97 3.82
CA GLU A 116 -16.70 16.43 2.45
C GLU A 116 -16.36 15.30 1.48
N PRO A 117 -17.28 14.95 0.56
CA PRO A 117 -17.03 13.86 -0.40
C PRO A 117 -15.86 14.14 -1.33
N ASP A 118 -15.44 15.38 -1.49
CA ASP A 118 -14.43 15.83 -2.44
C ASP A 118 -13.03 15.23 -2.21
N ILE A 119 -12.66 14.93 -0.97
CA ILE A 119 -11.34 14.36 -0.67
C ILE A 119 -11.26 12.90 -1.12
N LEU A 120 -12.37 12.16 -1.02
CA LEU A 120 -12.46 10.78 -1.51
C LEU A 120 -12.58 10.71 -3.04
N ASP A 121 -13.24 11.69 -3.65
CA ASP A 121 -13.36 11.77 -5.10
C ASP A 121 -12.04 12.15 -5.77
N HIS A 122 -11.22 13.00 -5.17
CA HIS A 122 -9.87 13.30 -5.67
C HIS A 122 -8.95 12.08 -5.64
N ALA A 123 -9.10 11.17 -4.69
CA ALA A 123 -8.35 9.92 -4.66
C ALA A 123 -8.76 8.94 -5.75
N ARG A 124 -9.96 9.09 -6.34
CA ARG A 124 -10.45 8.30 -7.48
C ARG A 124 -10.00 8.83 -8.83
N ASP A 125 -9.68 10.11 -8.90
CA ASP A 125 -9.26 10.80 -10.14
C ASP A 125 -7.77 10.62 -10.46
N PHE A 126 -7.04 9.88 -9.64
CA PHE A 126 -5.65 9.47 -9.89
C PHE A 126 -5.55 8.15 -10.69
N ASP A 127 -6.47 7.93 -11.60
CA ASP A 127 -6.37 6.82 -12.56
C ASP A 127 -5.55 7.24 -13.79
#